data_c29d6d52aa54e7359cb6f0c1b55944ff
#
_entry.id   c29d6d52aa54e7359cb6f0c1b55944ff
#
_cell.length_a   1.000
_cell.length_b   1.000
_cell.length_c   1.000
_cell.angle_alpha   90.00
_cell.angle_beta   90.00
_cell.angle_gamma   90.00
#
_symmetry.space_group_name_H-M   'P 1'
#
loop_
_entity.id
_entity.type
_entity.pdbx_description
1 polymer ?
#
loop_
_entity_poly.entity_id
_entity_poly.type
_entity_poly.pdbx_seq_one_letter_code
_entity_poly.pdbx_strand_id
1 'polypeptide(L)'
;LTSRGCPYPCNFCVIPKTNERKWRSRTPQNIVDELVYWKKKLGVQEFHFEDLNPTVNDRRTKELCNLIIQNDIKIDWKIVAGTKVESIKDEETIELLSKAGCKYISISPESGSKNIMESISKPFNYNHALKSVKKMNEKKIFTQACFIIGYPDESKDDLIKTRKMIFDLTKRGIDEIAIFIITPIPGSNIYDKFKDFGSLSNLTFTPSWRKDYKKLYKERLIMYLIFLCTKFLFHPIKMFKQTINFFRKKFDTKMEMVPYKVLKLKSFENAKKI
;
A
#
# COMPACT_ATOMS: atom_id res chain seq x y z
N LEU A 1 -9.60 -13.90 1.08
CA LEU A 1 -8.47 -14.09 0.15
C LEU A 1 -8.97 -14.60 -1.19
N THR A 2 -8.55 -13.94 -2.28
CA THR A 2 -8.86 -14.33 -3.66
C THR A 2 -7.72 -15.11 -4.31
N SER A 3 -6.51 -14.98 -3.74
CA SER A 3 -5.30 -15.69 -4.16
C SER A 3 -4.34 -15.90 -2.99
N ARG A 4 -3.34 -16.76 -3.19
CA ARG A 4 -2.26 -17.04 -2.24
C ARG A 4 -0.92 -17.03 -2.94
N GLY A 5 0.12 -16.52 -2.25
CA GLY A 5 1.47 -16.43 -2.75
C GLY A 5 1.72 -15.18 -3.62
N CYS A 6 2.95 -15.07 -4.11
CA CYS A 6 3.39 -13.95 -4.93
C CYS A 6 4.52 -14.44 -5.86
N PRO A 7 4.49 -14.14 -7.18
CA PRO A 7 5.47 -14.66 -8.12
C PRO A 7 6.76 -13.82 -8.18
N TYR A 8 6.79 -12.66 -7.52
CA TYR A 8 7.90 -11.73 -7.61
C TYR A 8 9.07 -12.11 -6.70
N PRO A 9 10.33 -11.90 -7.14
CA PRO A 9 11.53 -12.36 -6.45
C PRO A 9 12.11 -11.36 -5.45
N CYS A 10 11.29 -10.45 -4.87
CA CYS A 10 11.76 -9.39 -3.99
C CYS A 10 12.63 -9.93 -2.85
N ASN A 11 13.90 -9.53 -2.78
CA ASN A 11 14.88 -10.13 -1.88
C ASN A 11 14.73 -9.71 -0.40
N PHE A 12 14.03 -8.61 -0.13
CA PHE A 12 13.70 -8.18 1.23
C PHE A 12 12.49 -8.90 1.82
N CYS A 13 11.76 -9.65 1.01
CA CYS A 13 10.54 -10.36 1.38
C CYS A 13 10.83 -11.85 1.58
N VAL A 14 10.17 -12.47 2.56
CA VAL A 14 10.28 -13.91 2.82
C VAL A 14 9.43 -14.76 1.86
N ILE A 15 8.42 -14.17 1.24
CA ILE A 15 7.45 -14.87 0.39
C ILE A 15 8.08 -15.67 -0.77
N PRO A 16 9.12 -15.17 -1.48
CA PRO A 16 9.79 -15.95 -2.52
C PRO A 16 10.29 -17.30 -2.05
N LYS A 17 10.75 -17.40 -0.78
CA LYS A 17 11.22 -18.67 -0.19
C LYS A 17 10.09 -19.54 0.33
N THR A 18 9.12 -18.96 1.05
CA THR A 18 8.03 -19.72 1.70
C THR A 18 6.97 -20.21 0.74
N ASN A 19 6.78 -19.55 -0.40
CA ASN A 19 5.78 -19.92 -1.42
C ASN A 19 6.42 -20.34 -2.76
N GLU A 20 7.76 -20.51 -2.83
CA GLU A 20 8.49 -20.92 -4.04
C GLU A 20 8.11 -20.07 -5.26
N ARG A 21 7.80 -18.79 -5.05
CA ARG A 21 7.31 -17.85 -6.07
C ARG A 21 6.04 -18.34 -6.80
N LYS A 22 5.30 -19.27 -6.22
CA LYS A 22 4.04 -19.75 -6.76
C LYS A 22 2.91 -18.80 -6.40
N TRP A 23 2.08 -18.48 -7.37
CA TRP A 23 0.85 -17.73 -7.17
C TRP A 23 -0.34 -18.63 -7.57
N ARG A 24 -1.28 -18.78 -6.67
CA ARG A 24 -2.46 -19.65 -6.84
C ARG A 24 -3.70 -18.83 -6.57
N SER A 25 -4.63 -18.83 -7.50
CA SER A 25 -5.84 -18.03 -7.40
C SER A 25 -7.09 -18.91 -7.42
N ARG A 26 -8.11 -18.40 -6.78
CA ARG A 26 -9.48 -18.88 -6.93
C ARG A 26 -10.03 -18.42 -8.28
N THR A 27 -11.03 -19.13 -8.81
CA THR A 27 -11.75 -18.69 -10.00
C THR A 27 -12.54 -17.40 -9.69
N PRO A 28 -12.75 -16.51 -10.67
CA PRO A 28 -13.58 -15.31 -10.51
C PRO A 28 -14.99 -15.67 -10.00
N GLN A 29 -15.62 -16.72 -10.56
CA GLN A 29 -16.96 -17.16 -10.14
C GLN A 29 -16.99 -17.56 -8.65
N ASN A 30 -16.03 -18.33 -8.18
CA ASN A 30 -15.97 -18.75 -6.77
C ASN A 30 -15.82 -17.57 -5.81
N ILE A 31 -15.13 -16.48 -6.24
CA ILE A 31 -15.04 -15.26 -5.45
C ILE A 31 -16.38 -14.54 -5.41
N VAL A 32 -17.02 -14.39 -6.57
CA VAL A 32 -18.34 -13.75 -6.69
C VAL A 32 -19.38 -14.47 -5.84
N ASP A 33 -19.40 -15.81 -5.87
CA ASP A 33 -20.32 -16.62 -5.06
C ASP A 33 -20.16 -16.32 -3.56
N GLU A 34 -18.91 -16.19 -3.08
CA GLU A 34 -18.62 -15.84 -1.68
C GLU A 34 -19.07 -14.40 -1.35
N LEU A 35 -18.80 -13.42 -2.23
CA LEU A 35 -19.23 -12.04 -2.04
C LEU A 35 -20.77 -11.94 -1.93
N VAL A 36 -21.48 -12.63 -2.82
CA VAL A 36 -22.94 -12.72 -2.80
C VAL A 36 -23.46 -13.40 -1.54
N TYR A 37 -22.84 -14.53 -1.14
CA TYR A 37 -23.20 -15.26 0.06
C TYR A 37 -23.14 -14.38 1.32
N TRP A 38 -22.00 -13.71 1.55
CA TRP A 38 -21.83 -12.88 2.74
C TRP A 38 -22.69 -11.62 2.71
N LYS A 39 -22.88 -11.03 1.52
CA LYS A 39 -23.82 -9.91 1.35
C LYS A 39 -25.24 -10.32 1.73
N LYS A 40 -25.73 -11.46 1.23
CA LYS A 40 -27.08 -11.94 1.53
C LYS A 40 -27.25 -12.39 2.98
N LYS A 41 -26.26 -13.11 3.53
CA LYS A 41 -26.36 -13.70 4.88
C LYS A 41 -26.20 -12.68 6.00
N LEU A 42 -25.27 -11.72 5.86
CA LEU A 42 -24.91 -10.80 6.93
C LEU A 42 -25.06 -9.32 6.55
N GLY A 43 -25.53 -9.00 5.35
CA GLY A 43 -25.66 -7.62 4.88
C GLY A 43 -24.31 -6.90 4.67
N VAL A 44 -23.21 -7.65 4.47
CA VAL A 44 -21.87 -7.06 4.28
C VAL A 44 -21.87 -6.16 3.04
N GLN A 45 -21.41 -4.92 3.20
CA GLN A 45 -21.32 -3.94 2.13
C GLN A 45 -19.88 -3.63 1.70
N GLU A 46 -18.89 -3.89 2.56
CA GLU A 46 -17.47 -3.63 2.26
C GLU A 46 -16.63 -4.90 2.46
N PHE A 47 -15.76 -5.18 1.48
CA PHE A 47 -14.85 -6.33 1.48
C PHE A 47 -13.39 -5.88 1.33
N HIS A 48 -12.49 -6.47 2.11
CA HIS A 48 -11.05 -6.25 1.99
C HIS A 48 -10.37 -7.48 1.37
N PHE A 49 -9.70 -7.30 0.24
CA PHE A 49 -8.86 -8.31 -0.37
C PHE A 49 -7.47 -8.23 0.27
N GLU A 50 -7.20 -9.16 1.19
CA GLU A 50 -5.96 -9.27 1.96
C GLU A 50 -4.90 -10.14 1.25
N ASP A 51 -5.00 -10.23 -0.06
CA ASP A 51 -4.06 -10.97 -0.90
C ASP A 51 -2.71 -10.24 -0.97
N LEU A 52 -1.61 -10.98 -1.04
CA LEU A 52 -0.28 -10.40 -1.26
C LEU A 52 -0.19 -9.61 -2.58
N ASN A 53 -0.84 -10.11 -3.63
CA ASN A 53 -1.05 -9.40 -4.89
C ASN A 53 -2.22 -10.03 -5.66
N PRO A 54 -3.43 -9.48 -5.59
CA PRO A 54 -4.61 -10.05 -6.24
C PRO A 54 -4.65 -9.86 -7.76
N THR A 55 -3.89 -8.90 -8.29
CA THR A 55 -3.94 -8.45 -9.69
C THR A 55 -2.85 -9.03 -10.58
N VAL A 56 -2.16 -10.11 -10.14
CA VAL A 56 -1.07 -10.75 -10.91
C VAL A 56 -1.53 -11.19 -12.30
N ASN A 57 -2.74 -11.72 -12.42
CA ASN A 57 -3.33 -12.14 -13.70
C ASN A 57 -4.40 -11.13 -14.12
N ASP A 58 -4.07 -10.32 -15.11
CA ASP A 58 -4.94 -9.25 -15.62
C ASP A 58 -6.26 -9.79 -16.18
N ARG A 59 -6.22 -10.85 -16.98
CA ARG A 59 -7.43 -11.50 -17.53
C ARG A 59 -8.39 -11.91 -16.42
N ARG A 60 -7.89 -12.55 -15.37
CA ARG A 60 -8.69 -12.94 -14.20
C ARG A 60 -9.25 -11.70 -13.48
N THR A 61 -8.46 -10.63 -13.35
CA THR A 61 -8.91 -9.40 -12.71
C THR A 61 -10.06 -8.76 -13.47
N LYS A 62 -9.94 -8.66 -14.80
CA LYS A 62 -11.01 -8.16 -15.67
C LYS A 62 -12.25 -9.04 -15.61
N GLU A 63 -12.09 -10.36 -15.65
CA GLU A 63 -13.18 -11.33 -15.53
C GLU A 63 -13.93 -11.19 -14.20
N LEU A 64 -13.22 -11.09 -13.08
CA LEU A 64 -13.83 -10.86 -11.75
C LEU A 64 -14.65 -9.56 -11.74
N CYS A 65 -14.09 -8.47 -12.25
CA CYS A 65 -14.80 -7.20 -12.32
C CYS A 65 -16.07 -7.29 -13.19
N ASN A 66 -15.97 -7.94 -14.35
CA ASN A 66 -17.11 -8.13 -15.25
C ASN A 66 -18.22 -8.96 -14.59
N LEU A 67 -17.89 -10.04 -13.88
CA LEU A 67 -18.87 -10.85 -13.15
C LEU A 67 -19.57 -10.04 -12.04
N ILE A 68 -18.84 -9.21 -11.29
CA ILE A 68 -19.42 -8.32 -10.27
C ILE A 68 -20.40 -7.34 -10.92
N ILE A 69 -20.04 -6.74 -12.07
CA ILE A 69 -20.86 -5.78 -12.80
C ILE A 69 -22.10 -6.46 -13.38
N GLN A 70 -21.94 -7.59 -14.10
CA GLN A 70 -23.02 -8.30 -14.77
C GLN A 70 -24.07 -8.82 -13.80
N ASN A 71 -23.66 -9.26 -12.61
CA ASN A 71 -24.55 -9.71 -11.55
C ASN A 71 -25.12 -8.58 -10.68
N ASP A 72 -24.86 -7.31 -11.05
CA ASP A 72 -25.28 -6.09 -10.31
C ASP A 72 -24.98 -6.15 -8.81
N ILE A 73 -23.80 -6.65 -8.43
CA ILE A 73 -23.40 -6.81 -7.03
C ILE A 73 -22.95 -5.46 -6.49
N LYS A 74 -23.85 -4.77 -5.77
CA LYS A 74 -23.57 -3.46 -5.14
C LYS A 74 -22.74 -3.66 -3.87
N ILE A 75 -21.44 -3.60 -3.98
CA ILE A 75 -20.47 -3.69 -2.86
C ILE A 75 -19.35 -2.67 -3.06
N ASP A 76 -18.76 -2.26 -1.96
CA ASP A 76 -17.46 -1.59 -1.94
C ASP A 76 -16.37 -2.60 -1.59
N TRP A 77 -15.24 -2.56 -2.27
CA TRP A 77 -14.13 -3.42 -1.94
C TRP A 77 -12.78 -2.74 -2.10
N LYS A 78 -11.76 -3.29 -1.44
CA LYS A 78 -10.45 -2.66 -1.29
C LYS A 78 -9.33 -3.67 -1.52
N ILE A 79 -8.25 -3.26 -2.18
CA ILE A 79 -6.97 -3.97 -2.23
C ILE A 79 -6.06 -3.31 -1.19
N VAL A 80 -5.91 -3.95 -0.03
CA VAL A 80 -5.30 -3.31 1.16
C VAL A 80 -3.85 -3.68 1.39
N ALA A 81 -3.38 -4.80 0.86
CA ALA A 81 -1.95 -5.14 0.82
C ALA A 81 -1.27 -4.41 -0.35
N GLY A 82 -0.02 -4.03 -0.17
CA GLY A 82 0.73 -3.27 -1.17
C GLY A 82 0.96 -4.04 -2.46
N THR A 83 0.07 -3.90 -3.43
CA THR A 83 0.18 -4.58 -4.72
C THR A 83 1.26 -3.95 -5.61
N LYS A 84 1.87 -4.74 -6.48
CA LYS A 84 2.81 -4.22 -7.49
C LYS A 84 2.01 -3.51 -8.58
N VAL A 85 2.25 -2.21 -8.79
CA VAL A 85 1.44 -1.39 -9.70
C VAL A 85 1.43 -1.93 -11.14
N GLU A 86 2.52 -2.52 -11.60
CA GLU A 86 2.63 -3.12 -12.94
C GLU A 86 1.78 -4.39 -13.12
N SER A 87 1.20 -4.93 -12.03
CA SER A 87 0.21 -6.01 -12.15
C SER A 87 -1.18 -5.50 -12.56
N ILE A 88 -1.43 -4.20 -12.44
CA ILE A 88 -2.57 -3.49 -13.02
C ILE A 88 -2.10 -2.99 -14.39
N LYS A 89 -2.45 -3.71 -15.45
CA LYS A 89 -1.78 -3.60 -16.75
C LYS A 89 -2.07 -2.30 -17.49
N ASP A 90 -3.32 -1.86 -17.48
CA ASP A 90 -3.78 -0.78 -18.33
C ASP A 90 -4.92 0.05 -17.69
N GLU A 91 -5.33 1.10 -18.38
CA GLU A 91 -6.41 1.97 -17.93
C GLU A 91 -7.77 1.28 -17.95
N GLU A 92 -7.98 0.32 -18.84
CA GLU A 92 -9.21 -0.46 -18.92
C GLU A 92 -9.41 -1.27 -17.62
N THR A 93 -8.34 -1.90 -17.13
CA THR A 93 -8.38 -2.62 -15.84
C THR A 93 -8.77 -1.68 -14.70
N ILE A 94 -8.24 -0.44 -14.66
CA ILE A 94 -8.60 0.54 -13.62
C ILE A 94 -10.08 0.96 -13.75
N GLU A 95 -10.57 1.12 -14.96
CA GLU A 95 -11.99 1.43 -15.20
C GLU A 95 -12.92 0.30 -14.74
N LEU A 96 -12.58 -0.93 -15.04
CA LEU A 96 -13.34 -2.10 -14.60
C LEU A 96 -13.31 -2.25 -13.08
N LEU A 97 -12.14 -2.07 -12.44
CA LEU A 97 -12.01 -2.06 -10.98
C LEU A 97 -12.96 -1.03 -10.36
N SER A 98 -12.98 0.21 -10.87
CA SER A 98 -13.86 1.27 -10.37
C SER A 98 -15.34 0.93 -10.56
N LYS A 99 -15.74 0.45 -11.75
CA LYS A 99 -17.12 0.06 -12.07
C LYS A 99 -17.59 -1.11 -11.21
N ALA A 100 -16.70 -2.04 -10.88
CA ALA A 100 -16.96 -3.18 -10.00
C ALA A 100 -16.98 -2.81 -8.50
N GLY A 101 -16.87 -1.53 -8.14
CA GLY A 101 -16.95 -1.06 -6.75
C GLY A 101 -15.64 -1.05 -5.99
N CYS A 102 -14.47 -1.17 -6.65
CA CYS A 102 -13.18 -1.00 -5.98
C CYS A 102 -13.00 0.45 -5.53
N LYS A 103 -12.85 0.68 -4.23
CA LYS A 103 -12.73 2.01 -3.63
C LYS A 103 -11.33 2.37 -3.20
N TYR A 104 -10.44 1.40 -3.04
CA TYR A 104 -9.11 1.63 -2.50
C TYR A 104 -8.10 0.63 -3.04
N ILE A 105 -6.92 1.13 -3.41
CA ILE A 105 -5.80 0.31 -3.86
C ILE A 105 -4.51 0.79 -3.18
N SER A 106 -3.87 -0.11 -2.43
CA SER A 106 -2.52 0.10 -1.92
C SER A 106 -1.50 -0.41 -2.94
N ILE A 107 -0.58 0.46 -3.36
CA ILE A 107 0.56 0.10 -4.22
C ILE A 107 1.87 0.19 -3.44
N SER A 108 2.88 -0.55 -3.85
CA SER A 108 4.18 -0.59 -3.17
C SER A 108 5.34 -0.26 -4.13
N PRO A 109 5.57 1.03 -4.41
CA PRO A 109 6.71 1.49 -5.20
C PRO A 109 8.06 1.29 -4.51
N GLU A 110 8.12 1.17 -3.20
CA GLU A 110 9.26 0.97 -2.29
C GLU A 110 10.28 2.12 -2.35
N SER A 111 10.92 2.40 -3.48
CA SER A 111 11.93 3.45 -3.64
C SER A 111 11.82 4.13 -5.00
N GLY A 112 12.17 5.41 -5.05
CA GLY A 112 12.32 6.18 -6.30
C GLY A 112 13.64 5.94 -7.02
N SER A 113 14.56 5.23 -6.41
CA SER A 113 15.86 4.93 -7.00
C SER A 113 15.81 3.63 -7.79
N LYS A 114 16.20 3.72 -9.08
CA LYS A 114 16.36 2.55 -9.93
C LYS A 114 17.39 1.56 -9.35
N ASN A 115 18.50 2.07 -8.84
CA ASN A 115 19.56 1.25 -8.24
C ASN A 115 19.02 0.42 -7.06
N ILE A 116 18.27 1.05 -6.16
CA ILE A 116 17.64 0.35 -5.03
C ILE A 116 16.64 -0.67 -5.54
N MET A 117 15.77 -0.32 -6.50
CA MET A 117 14.75 -1.24 -7.03
C MET A 117 15.36 -2.46 -7.73
N GLU A 118 16.48 -2.30 -8.41
CA GLU A 118 17.25 -3.40 -9.00
C GLU A 118 17.92 -4.25 -7.90
N SER A 119 18.56 -3.62 -6.91
CA SER A 119 19.23 -4.32 -5.81
C SER A 119 18.28 -5.18 -4.97
N ILE A 120 17.01 -4.77 -4.85
CA ILE A 120 15.97 -5.53 -4.15
C ILE A 120 15.19 -6.49 -5.05
N SER A 121 15.60 -6.67 -6.30
CA SER A 121 14.94 -7.53 -7.30
C SER A 121 13.45 -7.20 -7.51
N LYS A 122 13.12 -5.90 -7.48
CA LYS A 122 11.76 -5.40 -7.71
C LYS A 122 11.78 -4.26 -8.73
N PRO A 123 12.06 -4.52 -10.01
CA PRO A 123 12.06 -3.49 -11.03
C PRO A 123 10.70 -2.76 -11.07
N PHE A 124 10.74 -1.45 -11.27
CA PHE A 124 9.59 -0.57 -11.18
C PHE A 124 9.50 0.34 -12.39
N ASN A 125 8.31 0.40 -12.99
CA ASN A 125 8.04 1.31 -14.11
C ASN A 125 7.44 2.61 -13.59
N TYR A 126 8.28 3.63 -13.44
CA TYR A 126 7.92 4.93 -12.91
C TYR A 126 6.78 5.61 -13.69
N ASN A 127 6.89 5.63 -15.02
CA ASN A 127 5.88 6.28 -15.88
C ASN A 127 4.54 5.54 -15.83
N HIS A 128 4.56 4.22 -15.78
CA HIS A 128 3.35 3.42 -15.62
C HIS A 128 2.65 3.73 -14.28
N ALA A 129 3.42 3.82 -13.19
CA ALA A 129 2.87 4.17 -11.88
C ALA A 129 2.21 5.57 -11.87
N LEU A 130 2.85 6.57 -12.47
CA LEU A 130 2.29 7.92 -12.58
C LEU A 130 0.97 7.95 -13.36
N LYS A 131 0.90 7.21 -14.50
CA LYS A 131 -0.32 7.10 -15.31
C LYS A 131 -1.42 6.37 -14.54
N SER A 132 -1.10 5.23 -13.92
CA SER A 132 -2.07 4.43 -13.16
C SER A 132 -2.65 5.21 -11.99
N VAL A 133 -1.81 5.91 -11.20
CA VAL A 133 -2.28 6.73 -10.07
C VAL A 133 -3.18 7.87 -10.55
N LYS A 134 -2.80 8.57 -11.63
CA LYS A 134 -3.65 9.61 -12.23
C LYS A 134 -5.02 9.03 -12.61
N LYS A 135 -5.05 7.89 -13.30
CA LYS A 135 -6.29 7.24 -13.72
C LYS A 135 -7.13 6.77 -12.53
N MET A 136 -6.51 6.18 -11.49
CA MET A 136 -7.21 5.80 -10.25
C MET A 136 -7.84 7.02 -9.59
N ASN A 137 -7.13 8.15 -9.53
CA ASN A 137 -7.66 9.40 -8.99
C ASN A 137 -8.88 9.92 -9.79
N GLU A 138 -8.80 9.92 -11.12
CA GLU A 138 -9.91 10.28 -12.02
C GLU A 138 -11.13 9.38 -11.81
N LYS A 139 -10.92 8.10 -11.55
CA LYS A 139 -11.98 7.11 -11.26
C LYS A 139 -12.40 7.06 -9.79
N LYS A 140 -11.93 7.99 -8.95
CA LYS A 140 -12.28 8.13 -7.53
C LYS A 140 -11.93 6.88 -6.69
N ILE A 141 -10.88 6.14 -7.09
CA ILE A 141 -10.28 5.09 -6.31
C ILE A 141 -9.23 5.74 -5.39
N PHE A 142 -9.41 5.63 -4.07
CA PHE A 142 -8.40 6.07 -3.11
C PHE A 142 -7.12 5.24 -3.24
N THR A 143 -5.98 5.89 -3.13
CA THR A 143 -4.69 5.23 -3.35
C THR A 143 -3.71 5.45 -2.21
N GLN A 144 -3.03 4.39 -1.79
CA GLN A 144 -1.88 4.44 -0.90
C GLN A 144 -0.62 4.07 -1.67
N ALA A 145 0.48 4.78 -1.41
CA ALA A 145 1.81 4.36 -1.84
C ALA A 145 2.69 4.00 -0.64
N CYS A 146 3.22 2.78 -0.62
CA CYS A 146 4.12 2.30 0.41
C CYS A 146 5.57 2.43 -0.02
N PHE A 147 6.40 3.05 0.83
CA PHE A 147 7.83 3.23 0.63
C PHE A 147 8.60 2.58 1.76
N ILE A 148 9.81 2.11 1.44
CA ILE A 148 10.76 1.58 2.41
C ILE A 148 12.07 2.33 2.24
N ILE A 149 12.65 2.80 3.34
CA ILE A 149 13.96 3.48 3.38
C ILE A 149 14.91 2.75 4.31
N GLY A 150 16.20 3.00 4.14
CA GLY A 150 17.26 2.41 4.95
C GLY A 150 17.69 1.03 4.45
N TYR A 151 17.54 0.77 3.14
CA TYR A 151 18.14 -0.42 2.52
C TYR A 151 19.66 -0.43 2.72
N PRO A 152 20.29 -1.60 2.78
CA PRO A 152 21.75 -1.67 2.68
C PRO A 152 22.23 -0.93 1.43
N ASP A 153 23.27 -0.13 1.58
CA ASP A 153 23.88 0.65 0.51
C ASP A 153 23.03 1.80 -0.07
N GLU A 154 21.89 2.14 0.56
CA GLU A 154 21.07 3.28 0.16
C GLU A 154 21.78 4.62 0.40
N SER A 155 22.08 5.32 -0.67
CA SER A 155 22.76 6.62 -0.64
C SER A 155 21.80 7.81 -0.38
N LYS A 156 22.35 8.98 -0.11
CA LYS A 156 21.56 10.23 -0.02
C LYS A 156 20.86 10.54 -1.35
N ASP A 157 21.50 10.27 -2.49
CA ASP A 157 20.94 10.48 -3.82
C ASP A 157 19.72 9.57 -4.07
N ASP A 158 19.76 8.31 -3.60
CA ASP A 158 18.63 7.40 -3.68
C ASP A 158 17.42 7.91 -2.87
N LEU A 159 17.67 8.46 -1.67
CA LEU A 159 16.64 9.09 -0.86
C LEU A 159 16.04 10.32 -1.54
N ILE A 160 16.85 11.14 -2.22
CA ILE A 160 16.38 12.30 -3.01
C ILE A 160 15.47 11.82 -4.15
N LYS A 161 15.82 10.77 -4.86
CA LYS A 161 14.97 10.16 -5.90
C LYS A 161 13.64 9.64 -5.33
N THR A 162 13.67 9.07 -4.12
CA THR A 162 12.45 8.63 -3.43
C THR A 162 11.57 9.81 -3.03
N ARG A 163 12.14 10.92 -2.54
CA ARG A 163 11.41 12.17 -2.28
C ARG A 163 10.75 12.72 -3.55
N LYS A 164 11.49 12.70 -4.67
CA LYS A 164 10.95 13.11 -5.97
C LYS A 164 9.77 12.24 -6.39
N MET A 165 9.85 10.92 -6.24
CA MET A 165 8.75 10.01 -6.54
C MET A 165 7.52 10.29 -5.67
N ILE A 166 7.70 10.55 -4.37
CA ILE A 166 6.60 10.93 -3.47
C ILE A 166 5.93 12.21 -3.97
N PHE A 167 6.72 13.24 -4.34
CA PHE A 167 6.19 14.47 -4.92
C PHE A 167 5.39 14.21 -6.20
N ASP A 168 5.95 13.46 -7.15
CA ASP A 168 5.33 13.21 -8.45
C ASP A 168 4.04 12.38 -8.33
N LEU A 169 4.01 11.35 -7.50
CA LEU A 169 2.83 10.53 -7.24
C LEU A 169 1.74 11.35 -6.51
N THR A 170 2.15 12.19 -5.55
CA THR A 170 1.22 13.05 -4.81
C THR A 170 0.57 14.06 -5.73
N LYS A 171 1.35 14.70 -6.62
CA LYS A 171 0.83 15.59 -7.66
C LYS A 171 -0.17 14.89 -8.59
N ARG A 172 -0.05 13.57 -8.81
CA ARG A 172 -0.99 12.76 -9.61
C ARG A 172 -2.23 12.31 -8.83
N GLY A 173 -2.29 12.55 -7.51
CA GLY A 173 -3.48 12.35 -6.71
C GLY A 173 -3.43 11.21 -5.71
N ILE A 174 -2.25 10.72 -5.32
CA ILE A 174 -2.10 9.78 -4.19
C ILE A 174 -2.81 10.37 -2.96
N ASP A 175 -3.60 9.54 -2.29
CA ASP A 175 -4.39 9.96 -1.13
C ASP A 175 -3.63 9.82 0.18
N GLU A 176 -2.77 8.81 0.28
CA GLU A 176 -1.93 8.57 1.45
C GLU A 176 -0.60 7.92 1.10
N ILE A 177 0.39 8.07 1.97
CA ILE A 177 1.66 7.35 1.91
C ILE A 177 1.92 6.63 3.21
N ALA A 178 2.66 5.53 3.12
CA ALA A 178 3.24 4.85 4.27
C ALA A 178 4.75 4.70 4.05
N ILE A 179 5.56 5.14 5.01
CA ILE A 179 7.02 5.10 4.92
C ILE A 179 7.56 4.25 6.06
N PHE A 180 8.16 3.12 5.71
CA PHE A 180 8.76 2.18 6.64
C PHE A 180 10.28 2.32 6.64
N ILE A 181 10.89 2.21 7.80
CA ILE A 181 12.33 1.98 7.91
C ILE A 181 12.53 0.47 7.88
N ILE A 182 13.35 0.00 6.95
CA ILE A 182 13.51 -1.44 6.75
C ILE A 182 13.95 -2.16 8.01
N THR A 183 13.27 -3.23 8.33
CA THR A 183 13.64 -4.21 9.34
C THR A 183 13.83 -5.55 8.64
N PRO A 184 14.95 -6.25 8.87
CA PRO A 184 15.19 -7.53 8.22
C PRO A 184 14.18 -8.57 8.66
N ILE A 185 13.60 -9.28 7.70
CA ILE A 185 12.67 -10.38 7.96
C ILE A 185 13.47 -11.68 7.97
N PRO A 186 13.44 -12.49 9.04
CA PRO A 186 14.10 -13.78 9.07
C PRO A 186 13.74 -14.63 7.85
N GLY A 187 14.74 -15.19 7.19
CA GLY A 187 14.59 -15.96 5.96
C GLY A 187 14.55 -15.15 4.66
N SER A 188 14.46 -13.81 4.69
CA SER A 188 14.65 -12.99 3.49
C SER A 188 16.12 -12.98 3.04
N ASN A 189 16.36 -12.72 1.74
CA ASN A 189 17.73 -12.74 1.20
C ASN A 189 18.62 -11.60 1.72
N ILE A 190 18.02 -10.52 2.23
CA ILE A 190 18.78 -9.40 2.80
C ILE A 190 18.97 -9.53 4.31
N TYR A 191 18.44 -10.58 4.95
CA TYR A 191 18.48 -10.73 6.41
C TYR A 191 19.89 -10.64 6.97
N ASP A 192 20.84 -11.36 6.36
CA ASP A 192 22.22 -11.43 6.83
C ASP A 192 23.04 -10.14 6.59
N LYS A 193 22.48 -9.19 5.82
CA LYS A 193 23.08 -7.86 5.65
C LYS A 193 22.85 -6.94 6.84
N PHE A 194 21.96 -7.31 7.75
CA PHE A 194 21.69 -6.57 8.96
C PHE A 194 22.30 -7.29 10.17
N LYS A 195 23.03 -6.52 10.97
CA LYS A 195 23.67 -6.98 12.20
C LYS A 195 23.22 -6.06 13.35
N ASP A 196 23.61 -6.38 14.55
CA ASP A 196 23.42 -5.53 15.73
C ASP A 196 21.97 -5.42 16.26
N PHE A 197 21.01 -6.21 15.75
CA PHE A 197 19.63 -6.19 16.29
C PHE A 197 19.50 -7.00 17.61
N GLY A 198 20.49 -7.77 18.01
CA GLY A 198 20.56 -8.54 19.25
C GLY A 198 19.61 -9.73 19.27
N SER A 199 18.32 -9.51 19.44
CA SER A 199 17.31 -10.57 19.45
C SER A 199 16.20 -10.33 18.42
N LEU A 200 15.47 -11.39 18.07
CA LEU A 200 14.34 -11.32 17.12
C LEU A 200 13.21 -10.39 17.62
N SER A 201 13.06 -10.24 18.92
CA SER A 201 12.08 -9.33 19.53
C SER A 201 12.32 -7.85 19.19
N ASN A 202 13.55 -7.48 18.81
CA ASN A 202 13.89 -6.14 18.39
C ASN A 202 13.50 -5.84 16.93
N LEU A 203 13.16 -6.87 16.15
CA LEU A 203 12.75 -6.73 14.73
C LEU A 203 11.31 -6.23 14.64
N THR A 204 11.09 -4.98 14.98
CA THR A 204 9.80 -4.29 14.98
C THR A 204 9.70 -3.28 13.84
N PHE A 205 8.52 -2.69 13.63
CA PHE A 205 8.32 -1.57 12.70
C PHE A 205 9.03 -0.28 13.13
N THR A 206 9.62 -0.26 14.33
CA THR A 206 10.42 0.87 14.86
C THR A 206 11.82 0.34 15.21
N PRO A 207 12.72 0.17 14.22
CA PRO A 207 14.03 -0.45 14.42
C PRO A 207 15.02 0.50 15.11
N SER A 208 14.74 0.87 16.36
CA SER A 208 15.57 1.80 17.16
C SER A 208 16.97 1.27 17.48
N TRP A 209 17.20 -0.04 17.34
CA TRP A 209 18.52 -0.69 17.44
C TRP A 209 19.49 -0.27 16.32
N ARG A 210 19.00 0.25 15.20
CA ARG A 210 19.85 0.69 14.09
C ARG A 210 20.64 1.94 14.46
N LYS A 211 21.94 1.94 14.17
CA LYS A 211 22.83 3.11 14.40
C LYS A 211 22.37 4.35 13.63
N ASP A 212 21.80 4.17 12.44
CA ASP A 212 21.30 5.23 11.56
C ASP A 212 19.83 5.59 11.77
N TYR A 213 19.15 4.97 12.76
CA TYR A 213 17.71 5.16 13.00
C TYR A 213 17.28 6.62 13.10
N LYS A 214 18.01 7.43 13.88
CA LYS A 214 17.68 8.87 14.04
C LYS A 214 17.74 9.63 12.71
N LYS A 215 18.71 9.31 11.84
CA LYS A 215 18.84 9.89 10.49
C LYS A 215 17.68 9.47 9.61
N LEU A 216 17.37 8.19 9.55
CA LEU A 216 16.25 7.64 8.76
C LEU A 216 14.89 8.15 9.26
N TYR A 217 14.74 8.33 10.57
CA TYR A 217 13.54 8.91 11.15
C TYR A 217 13.34 10.38 10.67
N LYS A 218 14.41 11.21 10.66
CA LYS A 218 14.35 12.55 10.10
C LYS A 218 14.00 12.55 8.61
N GLU A 219 14.59 11.63 7.82
CA GLU A 219 14.25 11.46 6.41
C GLU A 219 12.77 11.14 6.22
N ARG A 220 12.24 10.21 7.02
CA ARG A 220 10.82 9.87 7.00
C ARG A 220 9.93 11.09 7.27
N LEU A 221 10.28 11.91 8.24
CA LEU A 221 9.54 13.16 8.53
C LEU A 221 9.58 14.14 7.36
N ILE A 222 10.75 14.32 6.72
CA ILE A 222 10.90 15.18 5.53
C ILE A 222 9.99 14.67 4.40
N MET A 223 9.97 13.36 4.15
CA MET A 223 9.12 12.74 3.12
C MET A 223 7.64 12.95 3.40
N TYR A 224 7.19 12.81 4.65
CA TYR A 224 5.80 13.14 5.02
C TYR A 224 5.49 14.63 4.83
N LEU A 225 6.42 15.51 5.15
CA LEU A 225 6.26 16.94 4.93
C LEU A 225 6.12 17.27 3.44
N ILE A 226 6.98 16.70 2.59
CA ILE A 226 6.87 16.82 1.13
C ILE A 226 5.49 16.37 0.65
N PHE A 227 5.02 15.20 1.11
CA PHE A 227 3.70 14.69 0.78
C PHE A 227 2.59 15.68 1.18
N LEU A 228 2.59 16.15 2.43
CA LEU A 228 1.55 17.03 2.95
C LEU A 228 1.54 18.39 2.22
N CYS A 229 2.71 19.01 2.02
CA CYS A 229 2.82 20.28 1.29
C CYS A 229 2.37 20.12 -0.17
N THR A 230 2.81 19.05 -0.85
CA THR A 230 2.41 18.77 -2.23
C THR A 230 0.91 18.52 -2.34
N LYS A 231 0.34 17.75 -1.42
CA LYS A 231 -1.09 17.48 -1.38
C LYS A 231 -1.91 18.73 -1.12
N PHE A 232 -1.45 19.58 -0.23
CA PHE A 232 -2.09 20.88 0.04
C PHE A 232 -2.10 21.77 -1.20
N LEU A 233 -0.98 21.84 -1.93
CA LEU A 233 -0.86 22.67 -3.13
C LEU A 233 -1.68 22.16 -4.31
N PHE A 234 -1.69 20.85 -4.56
CA PHE A 234 -2.30 20.28 -5.76
C PHE A 234 -3.69 19.67 -5.54
N HIS A 235 -4.04 19.30 -4.30
CA HIS A 235 -5.29 18.65 -3.95
C HIS A 235 -5.92 19.21 -2.65
N PRO A 236 -6.09 20.55 -2.52
CA PRO A 236 -6.59 21.16 -1.27
C PRO A 236 -7.98 20.64 -0.87
N ILE A 237 -8.85 20.39 -1.83
CA ILE A 237 -10.21 19.88 -1.58
C ILE A 237 -10.16 18.49 -0.94
N LYS A 238 -9.23 17.61 -1.38
CA LYS A 238 -9.03 16.30 -0.76
C LYS A 238 -8.58 16.43 0.70
N MET A 239 -7.64 17.33 0.99
CA MET A 239 -7.19 17.59 2.35
C MET A 239 -8.31 18.11 3.23
N PHE A 240 -9.07 19.10 2.75
CA PHE A 240 -10.20 19.64 3.49
C PHE A 240 -11.26 18.57 3.80
N LYS A 241 -11.60 17.74 2.81
CA LYS A 241 -12.50 16.60 3.02
C LYS A 241 -11.98 15.62 4.07
N GLN A 242 -10.68 15.28 4.03
CA GLN A 242 -10.06 14.39 5.02
C GLN A 242 -10.08 14.99 6.42
N THR A 243 -9.83 16.28 6.56
CA THR A 243 -9.97 16.99 7.85
C THR A 243 -11.38 16.92 8.39
N ILE A 244 -12.40 17.17 7.55
CA ILE A 244 -13.82 17.02 7.95
C ILE A 244 -14.11 15.58 8.35
N ASN A 245 -13.66 14.61 7.59
CA ASN A 245 -13.84 13.18 7.86
C ASN A 245 -13.24 12.78 9.22
N PHE A 246 -12.07 13.33 9.57
CA PHE A 246 -11.45 13.12 10.88
C PHE A 246 -12.39 13.53 12.02
N PHE A 247 -12.97 14.73 11.97
CA PHE A 247 -13.89 15.20 13.00
C PHE A 247 -15.23 14.46 12.99
N ARG A 248 -15.71 14.05 11.81
CA ARG A 248 -16.95 13.26 11.65
C ARG A 248 -16.78 11.78 11.97
N LYS A 249 -15.56 11.32 12.30
CA LYS A 249 -15.22 9.91 12.54
C LYS A 249 -15.56 8.99 11.36
N LYS A 250 -15.52 9.53 10.14
CA LYS A 250 -15.64 8.78 8.88
C LYS A 250 -14.25 8.70 8.26
N PHE A 251 -13.77 7.50 7.99
CA PHE A 251 -12.39 7.31 7.54
C PHE A 251 -12.37 6.66 6.17
N ASP A 252 -12.09 7.47 5.15
CA ASP A 252 -11.87 6.98 3.78
C ASP A 252 -10.45 6.40 3.64
N THR A 253 -9.48 6.96 4.40
CA THR A 253 -8.06 6.57 4.35
C THR A 253 -7.47 6.40 5.76
N LYS A 254 -6.25 5.86 5.84
CA LYS A 254 -5.50 5.75 7.10
C LYS A 254 -5.01 7.11 7.62
N MET A 255 -4.96 8.13 6.75
CA MET A 255 -4.54 9.50 7.13
C MET A 255 -5.47 10.13 8.17
N GLU A 256 -6.77 9.84 8.12
CA GLU A 256 -7.73 10.30 9.12
C GLU A 256 -7.81 9.33 10.31
N MET A 257 -7.82 8.03 10.00
CA MET A 257 -8.06 6.98 10.99
C MET A 257 -6.93 6.85 12.02
N VAL A 258 -5.67 6.87 11.58
CA VAL A 258 -4.52 6.62 12.46
C VAL A 258 -4.36 7.75 13.50
N PRO A 259 -4.32 9.05 13.11
CA PRO A 259 -4.26 10.13 14.09
C PRO A 259 -5.42 10.11 15.08
N TYR A 260 -6.64 9.82 14.61
CA TYR A 260 -7.82 9.71 15.48
C TYR A 260 -7.65 8.60 16.52
N LYS A 261 -7.20 7.39 16.11
CA LYS A 261 -6.96 6.28 17.04
C LYS A 261 -5.86 6.61 18.06
N VAL A 262 -4.77 7.25 17.62
CA VAL A 262 -3.68 7.65 18.52
C VAL A 262 -4.16 8.66 19.56
N LEU A 263 -4.92 9.67 19.17
CA LEU A 263 -5.49 10.65 20.09
C LEU A 263 -6.44 9.97 21.10
N LYS A 264 -7.28 9.06 20.62
CA LYS A 264 -8.19 8.31 21.48
C LYS A 264 -7.43 7.45 22.50
N LEU A 265 -6.38 6.74 22.11
CA LEU A 265 -5.56 5.93 23.02
C LEU A 265 -4.89 6.80 24.07
N LYS A 266 -4.28 7.94 23.70
CA LYS A 266 -3.68 8.88 24.65
C LYS A 266 -4.69 9.44 25.66
N SER A 267 -5.92 9.70 25.23
CA SER A 267 -6.98 10.16 26.14
C SER A 267 -7.35 9.09 27.16
N PHE A 268 -7.37 7.80 26.80
CA PHE A 268 -7.62 6.70 27.74
C PHE A 268 -6.44 6.48 28.71
N GLU A 269 -5.18 6.61 28.25
CA GLU A 269 -4.01 6.50 29.12
C GLU A 269 -3.97 7.63 30.16
N ASN A 270 -4.32 8.85 29.77
CA ASN A 270 -4.40 9.98 30.68
C ASN A 270 -5.57 9.84 31.69
N ALA A 271 -6.71 9.30 31.27
CA ALA A 271 -7.85 9.04 32.14
C ALA A 271 -7.58 7.93 33.20
N LYS A 272 -6.65 7.02 32.94
CA LYS A 272 -6.21 5.98 33.91
C LYS A 272 -5.17 6.47 34.92
N LYS A 273 -4.62 7.67 34.72
CA LYS A 273 -3.62 8.29 35.61
C LYS A 273 -4.23 9.29 36.60
N ILE A 274 -5.53 9.55 36.50
CA ILE A 274 -6.35 10.31 37.43
C ILE A 274 -7.16 9.32 38.30
#